data_5e04aa48270fc7e78ecd2f40a1584481
#
_entry.id   5e04aa48270fc7e78ecd2f40a1584481
#
_cell.length_a   1.000
_cell.length_b   1.000
_cell.length_c   1.000
_cell.angle_alpha   90.00
_cell.angle_beta   90.00
_cell.angle_gamma   90.00
#
_symmetry.space_group_name_H-M   'P 1'
#
loop_
_entity.id
_entity.type
_entity.pdbx_description
1 polymer ?
#
loop_
_entity_poly.entity_id
_entity_poly.type
_entity_poly.pdbx_seq_one_letter_code
_entity_poly.pdbx_strand_id
1 'polypeptide(L)'
;PPMTVTGINVPAGGNATIIYEASVNQNAPLAVESEITNTATITGGGITPIRVTETIGAASAPNLNITKSVSPVPVTENGTLTYTFVIQNFGNAAANAATGAVITDTFDPVLSNLTVTFNGTAWTDPTEYTYDETTGVFATAAGGITVPAATYTQDPVSGAWVANPGVSTLVVTGTI
;
A
#
# COMPACT_ATOMS: atom_id res chain seq x y z
N PRO A 1 -1.44 -16.16 23.74
CA PRO A 1 -2.08 -17.33 24.35
C PRO A 1 -3.53 -17.42 23.90
N PRO A 2 -4.08 -18.63 23.73
CA PRO A 2 -5.47 -18.79 23.34
C PRO A 2 -6.39 -18.27 24.45
N MET A 3 -7.52 -17.67 24.06
CA MET A 3 -8.57 -17.31 25.01
C MET A 3 -9.25 -18.59 25.50
N THR A 4 -9.43 -18.72 26.82
CA THR A 4 -10.12 -19.85 27.42
C THR A 4 -11.26 -19.36 28.31
N VAL A 5 -12.46 -19.88 28.08
CA VAL A 5 -13.65 -19.61 28.89
C VAL A 5 -14.03 -20.93 29.59
N THR A 6 -14.18 -20.89 30.91
CA THR A 6 -14.51 -22.05 31.71
C THR A 6 -15.85 -21.85 32.42
N GLY A 7 -16.44 -22.95 32.93
CA GLY A 7 -17.68 -22.89 33.70
C GLY A 7 -18.94 -22.64 32.86
N ILE A 8 -18.87 -22.88 31.56
CA ILE A 8 -20.06 -22.74 30.68
C ILE A 8 -21.00 -23.90 30.97
N ASN A 9 -22.23 -23.57 31.34
CA ASN A 9 -23.30 -24.56 31.52
C ASN A 9 -24.40 -24.29 30.48
N VAL A 10 -24.68 -25.27 29.62
CA VAL A 10 -25.75 -25.20 28.62
C VAL A 10 -26.80 -26.24 29.02
N PRO A 11 -28.00 -25.83 29.46
CA PRO A 11 -29.06 -26.76 29.80
C PRO A 11 -29.55 -27.52 28.55
N ALA A 12 -30.19 -28.66 28.77
CA ALA A 12 -30.77 -29.46 27.68
C ALA A 12 -31.79 -28.63 26.88
N GLY A 13 -31.59 -28.56 25.56
CA GLY A 13 -32.39 -27.74 24.66
C GLY A 13 -32.11 -26.23 24.73
N GLY A 14 -31.13 -25.79 25.54
CA GLY A 14 -30.72 -24.41 25.67
C GLY A 14 -29.54 -24.05 24.78
N ASN A 15 -29.14 -22.77 24.85
CA ASN A 15 -27.94 -22.24 24.19
C ASN A 15 -27.14 -21.35 25.14
N ALA A 16 -25.86 -21.13 24.80
CA ALA A 16 -25.02 -20.10 25.39
C ALA A 16 -24.27 -19.38 24.25
N THR A 17 -24.21 -18.05 24.33
CA THR A 17 -23.51 -17.21 23.36
C THR A 17 -22.33 -16.53 24.05
N ILE A 18 -21.15 -16.60 23.42
CA ILE A 18 -19.94 -15.88 23.83
C ILE A 18 -19.64 -14.87 22.74
N ILE A 19 -19.56 -13.59 23.14
CA ILE A 19 -19.18 -12.48 22.24
C ILE A 19 -17.87 -11.93 22.76
N TYR A 20 -16.89 -11.74 21.85
CA TYR A 20 -15.64 -11.07 22.14
C TYR A 20 -15.21 -10.20 20.96
N GLU A 21 -14.42 -9.18 21.26
CA GLU A 21 -13.81 -8.31 20.27
C GLU A 21 -12.29 -8.53 20.29
N ALA A 22 -11.67 -8.45 19.10
CA ALA A 22 -10.22 -8.56 18.96
C ALA A 22 -9.73 -7.55 17.93
N SER A 23 -8.58 -6.93 18.20
CA SER A 23 -7.90 -6.05 17.27
C SER A 23 -6.81 -6.80 16.51
N VAL A 24 -6.68 -6.51 15.22
CA VAL A 24 -5.57 -6.99 14.39
C VAL A 24 -4.29 -6.28 14.82
N ASN A 25 -3.23 -7.03 15.03
CA ASN A 25 -1.93 -6.51 15.44
C ASN A 25 -0.84 -6.83 14.37
N GLN A 26 0.40 -6.44 14.65
CA GLN A 26 1.55 -6.63 13.76
C GLN A 26 1.89 -8.10 13.41
N ASN A 27 1.29 -9.07 14.10
CA ASN A 27 1.51 -10.50 13.81
C ASN A 27 0.45 -11.06 12.83
N ALA A 28 -0.54 -10.28 12.43
CA ALA A 28 -1.52 -10.71 11.45
C ALA A 28 -0.90 -10.69 10.04
N PRO A 29 -1.13 -11.72 9.23
CA PRO A 29 -0.63 -11.76 7.87
C PRO A 29 -1.25 -10.65 7.02
N LEU A 30 -0.42 -9.98 6.18
CA LEU A 30 -0.79 -8.82 5.38
C LEU A 30 -0.85 -9.11 3.87
N ALA A 31 -0.37 -10.26 3.42
CA ALA A 31 -0.41 -10.64 2.00
C ALA A 31 -1.85 -10.89 1.51
N VAL A 32 -2.11 -10.68 0.22
CA VAL A 32 -3.45 -10.81 -0.39
C VAL A 32 -4.09 -12.16 -0.14
N GLU A 33 -3.29 -13.23 -0.14
CA GLU A 33 -3.75 -14.61 0.05
C GLU A 33 -3.68 -15.07 1.52
N SER A 34 -3.35 -14.17 2.43
CA SER A 34 -3.22 -14.50 3.84
C SER A 34 -4.57 -14.47 4.52
N GLU A 35 -4.79 -15.46 5.33
CA GLU A 35 -6.02 -15.67 6.06
C GLU A 35 -5.75 -15.58 7.57
N ILE A 36 -6.64 -14.92 8.28
CA ILE A 36 -6.70 -14.97 9.74
C ILE A 36 -7.71 -16.04 10.10
N THR A 37 -7.20 -17.19 10.53
CA THR A 37 -8.03 -18.33 10.92
C THR A 37 -8.25 -18.33 12.42
N ASN A 38 -9.52 -18.33 12.84
CA ASN A 38 -9.91 -18.49 14.23
C ASN A 38 -10.58 -19.86 14.45
N THR A 39 -10.07 -20.64 15.39
CA THR A 39 -10.64 -21.95 15.74
C THR A 39 -11.16 -21.94 17.17
N ALA A 40 -12.45 -22.16 17.34
CA ALA A 40 -13.04 -22.42 18.66
C ALA A 40 -13.14 -23.93 18.90
N THR A 41 -12.84 -24.33 20.15
CA THR A 41 -12.95 -25.73 20.57
C THR A 41 -13.76 -25.83 21.85
N ILE A 42 -14.75 -26.71 21.88
CA ILE A 42 -15.51 -27.05 23.08
C ILE A 42 -15.01 -28.39 23.59
N THR A 43 -14.66 -28.44 24.88
CA THR A 43 -14.19 -29.66 25.53
C THR A 43 -14.80 -29.76 26.93
N GLY A 44 -14.79 -30.97 27.51
CA GLY A 44 -15.26 -31.21 28.86
C GLY A 44 -16.59 -31.97 28.91
N GLY A 45 -17.09 -32.23 30.11
CA GLY A 45 -18.38 -32.86 30.32
C GLY A 45 -18.58 -34.27 29.72
N GLY A 46 -17.48 -34.96 29.38
CA GLY A 46 -17.55 -36.27 28.71
C GLY A 46 -17.93 -36.22 27.22
N ILE A 47 -17.99 -35.02 26.61
CA ILE A 47 -18.23 -34.85 25.19
C ILE A 47 -16.96 -35.02 24.36
N THR A 48 -17.08 -35.56 23.16
CA THR A 48 -16.00 -35.50 22.16
C THR A 48 -15.72 -34.04 21.82
N PRO A 49 -14.45 -33.59 21.78
CA PRO A 49 -14.12 -32.21 21.42
C PRO A 49 -14.74 -31.80 20.09
N ILE A 50 -15.48 -30.67 20.09
CA ILE A 50 -16.09 -30.07 18.90
C ILE A 50 -15.26 -28.87 18.50
N ARG A 51 -14.85 -28.77 17.23
CA ARG A 51 -14.10 -27.67 16.66
C ARG A 51 -14.88 -26.99 15.55
N VAL A 52 -14.86 -25.68 15.57
CA VAL A 52 -15.37 -24.83 14.47
C VAL A 52 -14.31 -23.80 14.12
N THR A 53 -14.17 -23.53 12.83
CA THR A 53 -13.15 -22.62 12.31
C THR A 53 -13.81 -21.61 11.40
N GLU A 54 -13.47 -20.35 11.59
CA GLU A 54 -13.83 -19.25 10.70
C GLU A 54 -12.55 -18.57 10.20
N THR A 55 -12.61 -18.09 8.97
CA THR A 55 -11.48 -17.49 8.27
C THR A 55 -11.86 -16.12 7.74
N ILE A 56 -10.98 -15.14 7.96
CA ILE A 56 -11.12 -13.78 7.44
C ILE A 56 -9.96 -13.53 6.49
N GLY A 57 -10.24 -13.21 5.23
CA GLY A 57 -9.25 -12.80 4.25
C GLY A 57 -8.80 -11.35 4.42
N ALA A 58 -7.58 -11.03 4.01
CA ALA A 58 -7.09 -9.66 3.93
C ALA A 58 -7.79 -8.89 2.80
N ALA A 59 -8.19 -7.66 3.05
CA ALA A 59 -8.67 -6.77 1.99
C ALA A 59 -7.54 -6.43 1.02
N SER A 60 -7.83 -6.45 -0.29
CA SER A 60 -6.85 -6.15 -1.35
C SER A 60 -6.99 -4.70 -1.79
N ALA A 61 -5.99 -3.87 -1.47
CA ALA A 61 -5.95 -2.47 -1.87
C ALA A 61 -4.52 -1.93 -1.96
N PRO A 62 -4.23 -1.00 -2.90
CA PRO A 62 -3.01 -0.21 -2.86
C PRO A 62 -3.06 0.81 -1.72
N ASN A 63 -1.89 1.16 -1.17
CA ASN A 63 -1.70 2.20 -0.17
C ASN A 63 -0.48 3.03 -0.56
N LEU A 64 -0.71 4.15 -1.27
CA LEU A 64 0.34 4.93 -1.90
C LEU A 64 0.82 6.06 -0.98
N ASN A 65 2.14 6.24 -0.96
CA ASN A 65 2.84 7.41 -0.43
C ASN A 65 3.75 7.98 -1.51
N ILE A 66 3.96 9.30 -1.51
CA ILE A 66 4.83 9.99 -2.46
C ILE A 66 5.78 10.94 -1.73
N THR A 67 7.02 10.97 -2.20
CA THR A 67 8.02 11.97 -1.80
C THR A 67 8.56 12.67 -3.03
N LYS A 68 8.91 13.96 -2.90
CA LYS A 68 9.49 14.79 -3.95
C LYS A 68 10.84 15.33 -3.49
N SER A 69 11.83 15.28 -4.37
CA SER A 69 13.13 15.91 -4.19
C SER A 69 13.53 16.68 -5.44
N VAL A 70 14.46 17.63 -5.32
CA VAL A 70 14.99 18.42 -6.42
C VAL A 70 16.51 18.53 -6.32
N SER A 71 17.20 18.53 -7.47
CA SER A 71 18.66 18.68 -7.57
C SER A 71 19.02 19.34 -8.90
N PRO A 72 20.10 20.15 -8.96
CA PRO A 72 20.94 20.61 -7.84
C PRO A 72 20.26 21.72 -7.02
N VAL A 73 20.72 21.91 -5.78
CA VAL A 73 20.34 23.03 -4.93
C VAL A 73 21.62 23.61 -4.31
N PRO A 74 21.99 24.89 -4.58
CA PRO A 74 21.33 25.83 -5.48
C PRO A 74 21.52 25.49 -6.97
N VAL A 75 20.68 26.06 -7.83
CA VAL A 75 20.80 26.03 -9.29
C VAL A 75 21.25 27.41 -9.79
N THR A 76 21.98 27.44 -10.91
CA THR A 76 22.38 28.66 -11.61
C THR A 76 21.32 29.04 -12.66
N GLU A 77 21.27 30.31 -13.02
CA GLU A 77 20.46 30.79 -14.14
C GLU A 77 20.73 29.99 -15.42
N ASN A 78 19.71 29.63 -16.17
CA ASN A 78 19.75 28.70 -17.30
C ASN A 78 20.26 27.29 -16.92
N GLY A 79 20.27 26.97 -15.64
CA GLY A 79 20.68 25.65 -15.14
C GLY A 79 19.56 24.61 -15.28
N THR A 80 19.96 23.35 -15.25
CA THR A 80 19.03 22.23 -15.31
C THR A 80 18.61 21.80 -13.90
N LEU A 81 17.31 21.68 -13.67
CA LEU A 81 16.74 21.09 -12.46
C LEU A 81 16.17 19.70 -12.76
N THR A 82 16.37 18.78 -11.85
CA THR A 82 15.78 17.46 -11.86
C THR A 82 14.92 17.26 -10.62
N TYR A 83 13.63 17.06 -10.81
CA TYR A 83 12.68 16.67 -9.78
C TYR A 83 12.52 15.15 -9.82
N THR A 84 12.61 14.52 -8.66
CA THR A 84 12.41 13.09 -8.50
C THR A 84 11.24 12.85 -7.56
N PHE A 85 10.21 12.16 -8.06
CA PHE A 85 9.08 11.69 -7.27
C PHE A 85 9.26 10.19 -7.06
N VAL A 86 9.35 9.79 -5.80
CA VAL A 86 9.38 8.38 -5.42
C VAL A 86 8.01 8.02 -4.87
N ILE A 87 7.35 7.08 -5.55
CA ILE A 87 6.01 6.59 -5.19
C ILE A 87 6.20 5.21 -4.56
N GLN A 88 5.75 5.06 -3.32
CA GLN A 88 5.81 3.83 -2.56
C GLN A 88 4.41 3.27 -2.34
N ASN A 89 4.25 1.98 -2.54
CA ASN A 89 3.01 1.27 -2.27
C ASN A 89 3.20 0.31 -1.10
N PHE A 90 2.58 0.59 0.03
CA PHE A 90 2.57 -0.25 1.23
C PHE A 90 1.38 -1.21 1.25
N GLY A 91 0.50 -1.14 0.26
CA GLY A 91 -0.67 -2.01 0.14
C GLY A 91 -0.34 -3.37 -0.48
N ASN A 92 -1.22 -4.32 -0.24
CA ASN A 92 -1.12 -5.70 -0.73
C ASN A 92 -1.64 -5.89 -2.17
N ALA A 93 -2.08 -4.82 -2.83
CA ALA A 93 -2.42 -4.81 -4.24
C ALA A 93 -1.57 -3.79 -5.01
N ALA A 94 -1.25 -4.08 -6.26
CA ALA A 94 -0.59 -3.10 -7.13
C ALA A 94 -1.54 -1.94 -7.46
N ALA A 95 -1.01 -0.71 -7.48
CA ALA A 95 -1.66 0.37 -8.18
C ALA A 95 -1.42 0.16 -9.68
N ASN A 96 -2.49 -0.05 -10.43
CA ASN A 96 -2.46 -0.28 -11.88
C ASN A 96 -3.26 0.81 -12.61
N ALA A 97 -3.37 0.72 -13.93
CA ALA A 97 -4.08 1.70 -14.73
C ALA A 97 -5.53 1.95 -14.26
N ALA A 98 -6.23 0.92 -13.78
CA ALA A 98 -7.59 1.06 -13.27
C ALA A 98 -7.68 1.82 -11.93
N THR A 99 -6.58 1.95 -11.19
CA THR A 99 -6.50 2.79 -9.99
C THR A 99 -6.66 4.27 -10.33
N GLY A 100 -6.31 4.68 -11.56
CA GLY A 100 -6.45 6.04 -12.04
C GLY A 100 -5.56 7.06 -11.34
N ALA A 101 -4.44 6.61 -10.73
CA ALA A 101 -3.52 7.50 -10.01
C ALA A 101 -2.93 8.57 -10.94
N VAL A 102 -2.90 9.82 -10.45
CA VAL A 102 -2.36 11.00 -11.16
C VAL A 102 -1.42 11.73 -10.21
N ILE A 103 -0.29 12.20 -10.74
CA ILE A 103 0.59 13.16 -10.07
C ILE A 103 0.37 14.51 -10.73
N THR A 104 0.09 15.54 -9.92
CA THR A 104 0.00 16.92 -10.34
C THR A 104 1.04 17.75 -9.58
N ASP A 105 1.64 18.71 -10.25
CA ASP A 105 2.59 19.65 -9.66
C ASP A 105 2.52 21.00 -10.38
N THR A 106 3.06 22.05 -9.77
CA THR A 106 3.31 23.33 -10.40
C THR A 106 4.75 23.70 -10.15
N PHE A 107 5.56 23.69 -11.21
CA PHE A 107 6.97 24.04 -11.10
C PHE A 107 7.16 25.55 -11.01
N ASP A 108 7.83 26.01 -9.96
CA ASP A 108 8.26 27.37 -9.75
C ASP A 108 9.75 27.35 -9.33
N PRO A 109 10.65 27.91 -10.16
CA PRO A 109 10.40 28.53 -11.45
C PRO A 109 9.85 27.59 -12.51
N VAL A 110 9.16 28.17 -13.51
CA VAL A 110 8.67 27.43 -14.67
C VAL A 110 9.85 26.85 -15.45
N LEU A 111 9.71 25.60 -15.87
CA LEU A 111 10.76 24.88 -16.59
C LEU A 111 10.54 24.96 -18.11
N SER A 112 11.63 25.01 -18.87
CA SER A 112 11.63 24.83 -20.31
C SER A 112 12.34 23.54 -20.71
N ASN A 113 12.14 23.07 -21.94
CA ASN A 113 12.74 21.84 -22.47
C ASN A 113 12.52 20.63 -21.55
N LEU A 114 11.29 20.41 -21.11
CA LEU A 114 10.95 19.36 -20.16
C LEU A 114 11.20 17.97 -20.74
N THR A 115 11.81 17.12 -19.97
CA THR A 115 11.91 15.67 -20.23
C THR A 115 11.39 14.90 -19.03
N VAL A 116 10.62 13.84 -19.29
CA VAL A 116 9.98 13.04 -18.24
C VAL A 116 10.32 11.57 -18.45
N THR A 117 10.66 10.87 -17.37
CA THR A 117 10.82 9.42 -17.40
C THR A 117 10.07 8.79 -16.24
N PHE A 118 9.47 7.63 -16.49
CA PHE A 118 8.84 6.81 -15.45
C PHE A 118 9.50 5.43 -15.41
N ASN A 119 10.06 5.07 -14.26
CA ASN A 119 10.87 3.86 -14.09
C ASN A 119 11.96 3.72 -15.17
N GLY A 120 12.56 4.86 -15.58
CA GLY A 120 13.59 4.93 -16.61
C GLY A 120 13.07 4.90 -18.05
N THR A 121 11.78 4.74 -18.29
CA THR A 121 11.16 4.81 -19.62
C THR A 121 10.75 6.25 -19.92
N ALA A 122 11.17 6.78 -21.09
CA ALA A 122 10.79 8.13 -21.51
C ALA A 122 9.28 8.24 -21.78
N TRP A 123 8.70 9.32 -21.30
CA TRP A 123 7.30 9.70 -21.48
C TRP A 123 7.20 10.89 -22.42
N THR A 124 6.06 11.01 -23.10
CA THR A 124 5.78 12.03 -24.12
C THR A 124 4.53 12.86 -23.77
N ASP A 125 4.60 14.17 -24.02
CA ASP A 125 3.46 15.08 -23.99
C ASP A 125 2.72 15.00 -25.35
N PRO A 126 1.39 14.92 -25.39
CA PRO A 126 0.44 14.85 -24.27
C PRO A 126 -0.01 13.42 -23.91
N THR A 127 0.72 12.39 -24.32
CA THR A 127 0.27 10.99 -24.19
C THR A 127 0.30 10.51 -22.73
N GLU A 128 1.46 10.63 -22.06
CA GLU A 128 1.66 10.16 -20.70
C GLU A 128 1.56 11.28 -19.67
N TYR A 129 1.79 12.54 -20.07
CA TYR A 129 1.66 13.71 -19.22
C TYR A 129 1.27 14.94 -20.03
N THR A 130 0.91 16.02 -19.36
CA THR A 130 0.75 17.36 -19.92
C THR A 130 1.57 18.35 -19.11
N TYR A 131 2.16 19.33 -19.80
CA TYR A 131 2.89 20.43 -19.17
C TYR A 131 2.61 21.75 -19.88
N ASP A 132 2.30 22.79 -19.10
CA ASP A 132 2.13 24.14 -19.61
C ASP A 132 3.36 24.99 -19.24
N GLU A 133 4.20 25.29 -20.24
CA GLU A 133 5.40 26.09 -20.09
C GLU A 133 5.12 27.57 -19.70
N THR A 134 3.86 28.03 -19.74
CA THR A 134 3.48 29.37 -19.31
C THR A 134 3.18 29.44 -17.82
N THR A 135 2.55 28.42 -17.29
CA THR A 135 2.04 28.38 -15.91
C THR A 135 2.84 27.45 -15.01
N GLY A 136 3.69 26.59 -15.57
CA GLY A 136 4.43 25.57 -14.83
C GLY A 136 3.57 24.35 -14.38
N VAL A 137 2.31 24.29 -14.82
CA VAL A 137 1.39 23.22 -14.40
C VAL A 137 1.73 21.92 -15.12
N PHE A 138 1.96 20.89 -14.34
CA PHE A 138 2.27 19.53 -14.77
C PHE A 138 1.21 18.54 -14.25
N ALA A 139 0.80 17.61 -15.10
CA ALA A 139 -0.07 16.50 -14.69
C ALA A 139 0.24 15.23 -15.49
N THR A 140 0.30 14.08 -14.83
CA THR A 140 0.39 12.78 -15.51
C THR A 140 -0.99 12.34 -16.01
N ALA A 141 -1.01 11.57 -17.08
CA ALA A 141 -2.26 10.94 -17.56
C ALA A 141 -2.82 9.98 -16.50
N ALA A 142 -4.14 9.93 -16.37
CA ALA A 142 -4.81 9.04 -15.46
C ALA A 142 -4.47 7.56 -15.79
N GLY A 143 -4.05 6.80 -14.78
CA GLY A 143 -3.63 5.41 -14.93
C GLY A 143 -2.23 5.20 -15.52
N GLY A 144 -1.49 6.27 -15.84
CA GLY A 144 -0.08 6.18 -16.22
C GLY A 144 0.82 5.77 -15.06
N ILE A 145 0.46 6.17 -13.84
CA ILE A 145 1.22 5.83 -12.64
C ILE A 145 0.84 4.40 -12.19
N THR A 146 1.81 3.49 -12.28
CA THR A 146 1.68 2.11 -11.81
C THR A 146 2.74 1.82 -10.76
N VAL A 147 2.36 1.19 -9.65
CA VAL A 147 3.28 0.86 -8.56
C VAL A 147 3.03 -0.57 -8.12
N PRO A 148 4.07 -1.44 -8.08
CA PRO A 148 3.92 -2.81 -7.62
C PRO A 148 3.30 -2.88 -6.21
N ALA A 149 2.68 -3.99 -5.87
CA ALA A 149 2.25 -4.26 -4.51
C ALA A 149 3.47 -4.35 -3.57
N ALA A 150 3.25 -4.09 -2.29
CA ALA A 150 4.23 -4.41 -1.26
C ALA A 150 4.45 -5.93 -1.20
N THR A 151 5.66 -6.33 -0.82
CA THR A 151 5.95 -7.67 -0.36
C THR A 151 6.05 -7.68 1.16
N TYR A 152 5.79 -8.83 1.77
CA TYR A 152 5.77 -8.95 3.22
C TYR A 152 6.72 -10.05 3.66
N THR A 153 7.51 -9.75 4.70
CA THR A 153 8.39 -10.73 5.34
C THR A 153 8.03 -10.84 6.81
N GLN A 154 8.03 -12.07 7.34
CA GLN A 154 7.80 -12.29 8.75
C GLN A 154 9.13 -12.41 9.49
N ASP A 155 9.30 -11.63 10.54
CA ASP A 155 10.46 -11.74 11.43
C ASP A 155 10.39 -13.10 12.16
N PRO A 156 11.40 -13.97 12.04
CA PRO A 156 11.34 -15.31 12.58
C PRO A 156 11.46 -15.36 14.12
N VAL A 157 11.86 -14.26 14.75
CA VAL A 157 12.05 -14.18 16.21
C VAL A 157 10.81 -13.60 16.88
N SER A 158 10.33 -12.46 16.40
CA SER A 158 9.17 -11.77 16.99
C SER A 158 7.83 -12.23 16.39
N GLY A 159 7.84 -12.84 15.20
CA GLY A 159 6.64 -13.18 14.45
C GLY A 159 5.93 -11.97 13.83
N ALA A 160 6.50 -10.79 13.94
CA ALA A 160 5.95 -9.57 13.33
C ALA A 160 6.13 -9.55 11.82
N TRP A 161 5.14 -9.02 11.10
CA TRP A 161 5.21 -8.82 9.67
C TRP A 161 5.77 -7.43 9.34
N VAL A 162 6.70 -7.38 8.38
CA VAL A 162 7.31 -6.17 7.84
C VAL A 162 6.89 -6.02 6.39
N ALA A 163 6.32 -4.87 6.06
CA ALA A 163 5.99 -4.51 4.68
C ALA A 163 7.23 -3.92 3.98
N ASN A 164 7.60 -4.49 2.84
CA ASN A 164 8.59 -3.94 1.92
C ASN A 164 7.82 -3.30 0.76
N PRO A 165 7.76 -1.96 0.67
CA PRO A 165 6.91 -1.29 -0.31
C PRO A 165 7.32 -1.59 -1.75
N GLY A 166 6.34 -1.71 -2.63
CA GLY A 166 6.57 -1.56 -4.06
C GLY A 166 6.96 -0.13 -4.36
N VAL A 167 7.88 0.08 -5.32
CA VAL A 167 8.41 1.42 -5.62
C VAL A 167 8.34 1.70 -7.12
N SER A 168 7.92 2.90 -7.46
CA SER A 168 8.06 3.50 -8.81
C SER A 168 8.62 4.91 -8.70
N THR A 169 9.30 5.36 -9.75
CA THR A 169 9.96 6.66 -9.76
C THR A 169 9.57 7.43 -11.01
N LEU A 170 9.08 8.66 -10.83
CA LEU A 170 8.90 9.65 -11.89
C LEU A 170 10.01 10.69 -11.77
N VAL A 171 10.69 10.95 -12.87
CA VAL A 171 11.75 11.96 -12.95
C VAL A 171 11.36 13.00 -14.00
N VAL A 172 11.38 14.26 -13.60
CA VAL A 172 11.11 15.42 -14.46
C VAL A 172 12.35 16.30 -14.46
N THR A 173 12.91 16.55 -15.64
CA THR A 173 14.09 17.40 -15.81
C THR A 173 13.75 18.53 -16.77
N GLY A 174 14.18 19.75 -16.45
CA GLY A 174 13.99 20.93 -17.27
C GLY A 174 14.99 22.02 -16.97
N THR A 175 15.01 23.06 -17.79
CA THR A 175 15.89 24.24 -17.68
C THR A 175 15.10 25.42 -17.13
N ILE A 176 15.65 26.21 -16.21
CA ILE A 176 15.09 27.44 -15.68
C ILE A 176 15.65 28.66 -16.41
#